data_64ee35b9217deb56d596d732c5376ce6
#
_entry.id   64ee35b9217deb56d596d732c5376ce6
#
_cell.length_a   1.000
_cell.length_b   1.000
_cell.length_c   1.000
_cell.angle_alpha   90.00
_cell.angle_beta   90.00
_cell.angle_gamma   90.00
#
_symmetry.space_group_name_H-M   'P 1'
#
loop_
_entity.id
_entity.type
_entity.pdbx_description
1 polymer ?
#
loop_
_entity_poly.entity_id
_entity_poly.type
_entity_poly.pdbx_seq_one_letter_code
_entity_poly.pdbx_strand_id
1 'polypeptide(L)'
;MECPHCGVEIDTKPHVFALGEDRDGTWQIFSSRCPACDRLLVDVGTTEGRVYPAWPGYSRPRLSDDIPRELEAEYRTAARFLADSPEASAALSRRLLQHFLTTHVGTHGGGLAEQVRRTADSEQMPPYLSEALRTLSVVAKLESNANKSLRPEALTTVEPGEP
;
A
#
# COMPACT_ATOMS: atom_id res chain seq x y z
N MET A 1 16.72 11.43 4.98
CA MET A 1 15.39 10.86 4.67
C MET A 1 15.55 9.41 4.26
N GLU A 2 14.53 8.58 4.42
CA GLU A 2 14.57 7.17 4.03
C GLU A 2 14.18 6.99 2.56
N CYS A 3 14.92 6.16 1.82
CA CYS A 3 14.61 5.87 0.42
C CYS A 3 13.34 5.02 0.30
N PRO A 4 12.30 5.47 -0.40
CA PRO A 4 11.05 4.72 -0.53
C PRO A 4 11.17 3.45 -1.38
N HIS A 5 12.30 3.24 -2.07
CA HIS A 5 12.52 2.04 -2.88
C HIS A 5 13.26 0.92 -2.14
N CYS A 6 14.21 1.26 -1.25
CA CYS A 6 15.07 0.27 -0.60
C CYS A 6 15.19 0.43 0.93
N GLY A 7 14.54 1.44 1.52
CA GLY A 7 14.55 1.68 2.96
C GLY A 7 15.88 2.19 3.55
N VAL A 8 16.89 2.45 2.74
CA VAL A 8 18.18 2.97 3.22
C VAL A 8 18.06 4.46 3.48
N GLU A 9 18.63 4.93 4.59
CA GLU A 9 18.70 6.35 4.88
C GLU A 9 19.63 7.07 3.88
N ILE A 10 19.13 8.16 3.30
CA ILE A 10 19.83 8.95 2.29
C ILE A 10 19.97 10.41 2.72
N ASP A 11 21.18 10.93 2.53
CA ASP A 11 21.52 12.34 2.71
C ASP A 11 22.09 12.87 1.39
N THR A 12 21.20 13.05 0.40
CA THR A 12 21.56 13.60 -0.91
C THR A 12 20.88 14.93 -1.10
N LYS A 13 21.65 15.91 -1.62
CA LYS A 13 21.06 17.19 -2.03
C LYS A 13 20.30 16.99 -3.35
N PRO A 14 19.02 17.34 -3.42
CA PRO A 14 18.26 17.22 -4.66
C PRO A 14 18.71 18.26 -5.69
N HIS A 15 18.60 17.91 -6.97
CA HIS A 15 18.58 18.88 -8.04
C HIS A 15 17.22 19.56 -8.07
N VAL A 16 17.22 20.88 -8.17
CA VAL A 16 16.00 21.69 -8.11
C VAL A 16 15.73 22.30 -9.47
N PHE A 17 14.51 22.13 -9.97
CA PHE A 17 14.05 22.67 -11.25
C PHE A 17 12.80 23.53 -11.01
N ALA A 18 12.77 24.73 -11.53
CA ALA A 18 11.59 25.58 -11.47
C ALA A 18 10.49 25.04 -12.40
N LEU A 19 9.26 24.96 -11.87
CA LEU A 19 8.06 24.63 -12.65
C LEU A 19 7.32 25.88 -13.11
N GLY A 20 7.18 26.86 -12.22
CA GLY A 20 6.42 28.07 -12.48
C GLY A 20 5.73 28.58 -11.21
N GLU A 21 4.85 29.54 -11.40
CA GLU A 21 4.12 30.20 -10.31
C GLU A 21 2.63 30.15 -10.58
N ASP A 22 1.84 29.90 -9.54
CA ASP A 22 0.40 30.03 -9.53
C ASP A 22 -0.09 30.72 -8.24
N ARG A 23 -1.40 30.75 -8.02
CA ARG A 23 -2.00 31.35 -6.83
C ARG A 23 -1.57 30.68 -5.50
N ASP A 24 -1.06 29.47 -5.54
CA ASP A 24 -0.63 28.68 -4.39
C ASP A 24 0.86 28.81 -4.10
N GLY A 25 1.62 29.51 -4.98
CA GLY A 25 3.04 29.85 -4.80
C GLY A 25 3.93 29.51 -5.99
N THR A 26 5.24 29.60 -5.77
CA THR A 26 6.25 29.23 -6.76
C THR A 26 6.60 27.76 -6.64
N TRP A 27 6.34 26.97 -7.68
CA TRP A 27 6.50 25.53 -7.71
C TRP A 27 7.85 25.09 -8.25
N GLN A 28 8.39 24.02 -7.66
CA GLN A 28 9.68 23.43 -8.03
C GLN A 28 9.60 21.90 -8.02
N ILE A 29 10.43 21.26 -8.83
CA ILE A 29 10.72 19.83 -8.77
C ILE A 29 12.04 19.64 -8.02
N PHE A 30 12.04 18.70 -7.09
CA PHE A 30 13.22 18.22 -6.40
C PHE A 30 13.52 16.80 -6.91
N SER A 31 14.67 16.62 -7.56
CA SER A 31 15.07 15.32 -8.11
C SER A 31 16.36 14.86 -7.45
N SER A 32 16.35 13.65 -6.92
CA SER A 32 17.54 13.00 -6.37
C SER A 32 17.61 11.53 -6.80
N ARG A 33 18.80 10.94 -6.64
CA ARG A 33 19.02 9.53 -6.93
C ARG A 33 19.57 8.85 -5.68
N CYS A 34 18.95 7.72 -5.32
CA CYS A 34 19.41 6.96 -4.15
C CYS A 34 20.77 6.35 -4.43
N PRO A 35 21.81 6.60 -3.61
CA PRO A 35 23.14 6.03 -3.81
C PRO A 35 23.21 4.52 -3.58
N ALA A 36 22.24 3.94 -2.84
CA ALA A 36 22.23 2.52 -2.52
C ALA A 36 21.54 1.66 -3.61
N CYS A 37 20.44 2.15 -4.20
CA CYS A 37 19.68 1.37 -5.20
C CYS A 37 19.61 2.03 -6.58
N ASP A 38 20.27 3.16 -6.76
CA ASP A 38 20.36 3.96 -8.00
C ASP A 38 19.01 4.38 -8.62
N ARG A 39 17.92 4.32 -7.84
CA ARG A 39 16.58 4.71 -8.30
C ARG A 39 16.34 6.19 -8.11
N LEU A 40 15.59 6.76 -9.05
CA LEU A 40 15.18 8.15 -9.05
C LEU A 40 14.11 8.42 -7.98
N LEU A 41 14.22 9.56 -7.32
CA LEU A 41 13.25 10.14 -6.40
C LEU A 41 12.87 11.52 -6.93
N VAL A 42 11.60 11.81 -6.99
CA VAL A 42 11.09 13.10 -7.46
C VAL A 42 10.01 13.57 -6.49
N ASP A 43 10.19 14.77 -6.00
CA ASP A 43 9.20 15.49 -5.23
C ASP A 43 8.80 16.77 -5.96
N VAL A 44 7.57 17.23 -5.73
CA VAL A 44 7.09 18.53 -6.19
C VAL A 44 6.73 19.36 -4.98
N GLY A 45 7.14 20.61 -4.96
CA GLY A 45 6.83 21.46 -3.82
C GLY A 45 6.95 22.94 -4.14
N THR A 46 6.58 23.76 -3.14
CA THR A 46 6.71 25.21 -3.23
C THR A 46 7.97 25.70 -2.54
N THR A 47 8.45 26.87 -2.94
CA THR A 47 9.55 27.57 -2.25
C THR A 47 9.26 27.87 -0.78
N GLU A 48 7.98 27.84 -0.36
CA GLU A 48 7.52 28.03 1.00
C GLU A 48 7.59 26.78 1.88
N GLY A 49 8.07 25.66 1.31
CA GLY A 49 8.35 24.43 2.07
C GLY A 49 7.23 23.37 2.03
N ARG A 50 6.17 23.56 1.26
CA ARG A 50 5.22 22.46 0.99
C ARG A 50 5.85 21.50 0.00
N VAL A 51 5.98 20.22 0.35
CA VAL A 51 6.60 19.18 -0.50
C VAL A 51 5.69 17.97 -0.57
N TYR A 52 5.47 17.48 -1.79
CA TYR A 52 4.64 16.32 -2.11
C TYR A 52 5.47 15.31 -2.88
N PRO A 53 5.53 14.03 -2.44
CA PRO A 53 6.22 13.00 -3.19
C PRO A 53 5.51 12.74 -4.52
N ALA A 54 6.24 12.90 -5.65
CA ALA A 54 5.73 12.65 -6.99
C ALA A 54 6.14 11.27 -7.51
N TRP A 55 7.36 10.83 -7.22
CA TRP A 55 7.83 9.51 -7.59
C TRP A 55 8.84 8.97 -6.56
N PRO A 56 8.57 7.80 -6.01
CA PRO A 56 7.45 6.86 -6.28
C PRO A 56 6.16 7.22 -5.57
N GLY A 57 5.70 8.34 -5.38
CA GLY A 57 4.40 8.80 -4.90
C GLY A 57 3.95 8.32 -3.50
N TYR A 58 4.55 7.25 -3.01
CA TYR A 58 4.33 6.70 -1.67
C TYR A 58 5.57 5.95 -1.19
N SER A 59 5.81 5.99 0.12
CA SER A 59 6.85 5.21 0.78
C SER A 59 6.23 4.04 1.54
N ARG A 60 6.75 2.84 1.30
CA ARG A 60 6.42 1.65 2.09
C ARG A 60 7.68 0.83 2.33
N PRO A 61 7.77 0.15 3.48
CA PRO A 61 8.89 -0.73 3.76
C PRO A 61 9.10 -1.73 2.60
N ARG A 62 10.36 -2.00 2.29
CA ARG A 62 10.68 -3.06 1.35
C ARG A 62 10.20 -4.39 1.93
N LEU A 63 9.45 -5.13 1.13
CA LEU A 63 9.09 -6.50 1.47
C LEU A 63 10.31 -7.41 1.31
N SER A 64 10.34 -8.53 2.05
CA SER A 64 11.35 -9.56 1.89
C SER A 64 11.37 -10.10 0.46
N ASP A 65 12.55 -10.42 -0.04
CA ASP A 65 12.73 -11.03 -1.37
C ASP A 65 12.12 -12.46 -1.44
N ASP A 66 11.77 -13.05 -0.29
CA ASP A 66 11.06 -14.34 -0.20
C ASP A 66 9.56 -14.23 -0.53
N ILE A 67 9.02 -13.02 -0.59
CA ILE A 67 7.59 -12.82 -0.88
C ILE A 67 7.35 -12.98 -2.38
N PRO A 68 6.40 -13.82 -2.81
CA PRO A 68 6.03 -13.97 -4.21
C PRO A 68 5.70 -12.62 -4.87
N ARG A 69 6.21 -12.42 -6.10
CA ARG A 69 6.06 -11.13 -6.82
C ARG A 69 4.61 -10.72 -7.03
N GLU A 70 3.71 -11.68 -7.18
CA GLU A 70 2.27 -11.42 -7.30
C GLU A 70 1.68 -10.80 -6.04
N LEU A 71 2.02 -11.32 -4.86
CA LEU A 71 1.59 -10.76 -3.57
C LEU A 71 2.22 -9.39 -3.33
N GLU A 72 3.49 -9.21 -3.70
CA GLU A 72 4.15 -7.91 -3.64
C GLU A 72 3.42 -6.88 -4.52
N ALA A 73 3.03 -7.24 -5.74
CA ALA A 73 2.32 -6.35 -6.66
C ALA A 73 0.95 -5.94 -6.11
N GLU A 74 0.20 -6.89 -5.56
CA GLU A 74 -1.10 -6.61 -4.92
C GLU A 74 -0.95 -5.73 -3.68
N TYR A 75 0.06 -6.00 -2.82
CA TYR A 75 0.36 -5.18 -1.66
C TYR A 75 0.70 -3.74 -2.06
N ARG A 76 1.57 -3.56 -3.07
CA ARG A 76 1.95 -2.24 -3.58
C ARG A 76 0.74 -1.48 -4.13
N THR A 77 -0.17 -2.20 -4.81
CA THR A 77 -1.41 -1.60 -5.31
C THR A 77 -2.28 -1.12 -4.16
N ALA A 78 -2.54 -1.95 -3.15
CA ALA A 78 -3.30 -1.54 -1.97
C ALA A 78 -2.66 -0.34 -1.26
N ALA A 79 -1.33 -0.35 -1.10
CA ALA A 79 -0.59 0.72 -0.44
C ALA A 79 -0.68 2.06 -1.17
N ARG A 80 -0.73 2.07 -2.51
CA ARG A 80 -0.86 3.30 -3.32
C ARG A 80 -2.18 4.02 -3.06
N PHE A 81 -3.27 3.26 -2.88
CA PHE A 81 -4.59 3.85 -2.65
C PHE A 81 -4.80 4.36 -1.22
N LEU A 82 -3.87 4.10 -0.29
CA LEU A 82 -4.11 4.43 1.11
C LEU A 82 -4.29 5.94 1.37
N ALA A 83 -3.55 6.77 0.64
CA ALA A 83 -3.63 8.23 0.80
C ALA A 83 -4.88 8.83 0.14
N ASP A 84 -5.28 8.28 -1.03
CA ASP A 84 -6.36 8.83 -1.85
C ASP A 84 -7.73 8.25 -1.50
N SER A 85 -7.77 6.96 -1.16
CA SER A 85 -8.99 6.24 -0.76
C SER A 85 -8.66 5.10 0.21
N PRO A 86 -8.73 5.36 1.53
CA PRO A 86 -8.53 4.34 2.56
C PRO A 86 -9.47 3.14 2.39
N GLU A 87 -10.72 3.36 1.94
CA GLU A 87 -11.70 2.31 1.70
C GLU A 87 -11.27 1.38 0.56
N ALA A 88 -10.78 1.93 -0.56
CA ALA A 88 -10.25 1.15 -1.67
C ALA A 88 -9.00 0.37 -1.24
N SER A 89 -8.09 1.00 -0.50
CA SER A 89 -6.93 0.34 0.09
C SER A 89 -7.33 -0.82 1.00
N ALA A 90 -8.32 -0.63 1.87
CA ALA A 90 -8.82 -1.67 2.75
C ALA A 90 -9.45 -2.85 1.98
N ALA A 91 -10.22 -2.57 0.92
CA ALA A 91 -10.82 -3.59 0.07
C ALA A 91 -9.74 -4.42 -0.66
N LEU A 92 -8.72 -3.78 -1.22
CA LEU A 92 -7.58 -4.44 -1.86
C LEU A 92 -6.76 -5.25 -0.87
N SER A 93 -6.54 -4.74 0.33
CA SER A 93 -5.83 -5.47 1.40
C SER A 93 -6.57 -6.72 1.86
N ARG A 94 -7.91 -6.68 1.94
CA ARG A 94 -8.74 -7.86 2.24
C ARG A 94 -8.64 -8.91 1.15
N ARG A 95 -8.68 -8.49 -0.12
CA ARG A 95 -8.53 -9.38 -1.27
C ARG A 95 -7.15 -10.04 -1.27
N LEU A 96 -6.09 -9.28 -1.02
CA LEU A 96 -4.73 -9.79 -0.89
C LEU A 96 -4.63 -10.82 0.25
N LEU A 97 -5.18 -10.52 1.42
CA LEU A 97 -5.17 -11.44 2.56
C LEU A 97 -5.92 -12.73 2.23
N GLN A 98 -7.07 -12.64 1.58
CA GLN A 98 -7.84 -13.82 1.15
C GLN A 98 -7.07 -14.64 0.12
N HIS A 99 -6.43 -14.01 -0.85
CA HIS A 99 -5.57 -14.67 -1.84
C HIS A 99 -4.40 -15.39 -1.15
N PHE A 100 -3.71 -14.73 -0.24
CA PHE A 100 -2.63 -15.33 0.55
C PHE A 100 -3.11 -16.56 1.34
N LEU A 101 -4.21 -16.43 2.09
CA LEU A 101 -4.75 -17.52 2.90
C LEU A 101 -5.17 -18.73 2.07
N THR A 102 -5.75 -18.52 0.90
CA THR A 102 -6.19 -19.62 0.03
C THR A 102 -5.02 -20.28 -0.70
N THR A 103 -4.08 -19.50 -1.22
CA THR A 103 -3.02 -20.00 -2.12
C THR A 103 -1.80 -20.52 -1.37
N HIS A 104 -1.40 -19.83 -0.28
CA HIS A 104 -0.16 -20.12 0.43
C HIS A 104 -0.38 -20.82 1.77
N VAL A 105 -1.51 -20.59 2.44
CA VAL A 105 -1.86 -21.27 3.71
C VAL A 105 -2.75 -22.47 3.48
N GLY A 106 -3.45 -22.55 2.34
CA GLY A 106 -4.36 -23.65 2.01
C GLY A 106 -5.69 -23.60 2.74
N THR A 107 -6.09 -22.44 3.27
CA THR A 107 -7.35 -22.27 3.99
C THR A 107 -8.47 -21.97 3.02
N HIS A 108 -9.30 -22.95 2.69
CA HIS A 108 -10.40 -22.82 1.74
C HIS A 108 -11.77 -22.77 2.42
N GLY A 109 -12.75 -22.15 1.75
CA GLY A 109 -14.16 -22.07 2.18
C GLY A 109 -14.40 -21.11 3.34
N GLY A 110 -15.63 -20.67 3.49
CA GLY A 110 -16.02 -19.63 4.44
C GLY A 110 -15.61 -18.21 4.00
N GLY A 111 -16.05 -17.22 4.74
CA GLY A 111 -15.62 -15.84 4.53
C GLY A 111 -14.23 -15.55 5.09
N LEU A 112 -13.65 -14.40 4.72
CA LEU A 112 -12.30 -13.99 5.14
C LEU A 112 -12.12 -14.08 6.68
N ALA A 113 -13.09 -13.61 7.46
CA ALA A 113 -13.02 -13.64 8.92
C ALA A 113 -12.90 -15.08 9.46
N GLU A 114 -13.59 -16.03 8.85
CA GLU A 114 -13.52 -17.45 9.22
C GLU A 114 -12.19 -18.08 8.83
N GLN A 115 -11.67 -17.72 7.64
CA GLN A 115 -10.33 -18.16 7.19
C GLN A 115 -9.24 -17.64 8.12
N VAL A 116 -9.29 -16.35 8.47
CA VAL A 116 -8.35 -15.71 9.41
C VAL A 116 -8.40 -16.39 10.77
N ARG A 117 -9.60 -16.67 11.30
CA ARG A 117 -9.77 -17.35 12.59
C ARG A 117 -9.16 -18.74 12.57
N ARG A 118 -9.49 -19.57 11.56
CA ARG A 118 -8.94 -20.92 11.43
C ARG A 118 -7.42 -20.93 11.31
N THR A 119 -6.86 -19.95 10.57
CA THR A 119 -5.42 -19.80 10.44
C THR A 119 -4.77 -19.40 11.76
N ALA A 120 -5.37 -18.45 12.50
CA ALA A 120 -4.88 -18.02 13.81
C ALA A 120 -4.90 -19.12 14.88
N ASP A 121 -5.85 -20.07 14.78
CA ASP A 121 -6.00 -21.17 15.72
C ASP A 121 -5.17 -22.41 15.31
N SER A 122 -4.41 -22.36 14.20
CA SER A 122 -3.55 -23.45 13.76
C SER A 122 -2.33 -23.60 14.69
N GLU A 123 -2.03 -24.83 15.11
CA GLU A 123 -0.85 -25.14 15.92
C GLU A 123 0.49 -24.86 15.20
N GLN A 124 0.47 -24.76 13.87
CA GLN A 124 1.64 -24.47 13.06
C GLN A 124 1.96 -22.95 12.98
N MET A 125 1.03 -22.12 13.47
CA MET A 125 1.18 -20.66 13.40
C MET A 125 2.01 -20.14 14.59
N PRO A 126 3.07 -19.36 14.36
CA PRO A 126 3.81 -18.70 15.44
C PRO A 126 2.90 -17.83 16.30
N PRO A 127 3.06 -17.84 17.66
CA PRO A 127 2.14 -17.16 18.57
C PRO A 127 1.93 -15.66 18.26
N TYR A 128 2.98 -14.95 17.87
CA TYR A 128 2.90 -13.53 17.53
C TYR A 128 2.06 -13.26 16.27
N LEU A 129 2.09 -14.18 15.28
CA LEU A 129 1.24 -14.08 14.09
C LEU A 129 -0.21 -14.45 14.40
N SER A 130 -0.42 -15.46 15.25
CA SER A 130 -1.77 -15.83 15.72
C SER A 130 -2.45 -14.66 16.41
N GLU A 131 -1.73 -13.95 17.28
CA GLU A 131 -2.25 -12.77 17.98
C GLU A 131 -2.57 -11.62 17.02
N ALA A 132 -1.67 -11.33 16.07
CA ALA A 132 -1.90 -10.33 15.04
C ALA A 132 -3.14 -10.66 14.18
N LEU A 133 -3.30 -11.90 13.76
CA LEU A 133 -4.46 -12.37 12.99
C LEU A 133 -5.76 -12.27 13.79
N ARG A 134 -5.75 -12.60 15.09
CA ARG A 134 -6.92 -12.43 15.97
C ARG A 134 -7.32 -10.95 16.08
N THR A 135 -6.36 -10.06 16.25
CA THR A 135 -6.62 -8.62 16.29
C THR A 135 -7.24 -8.14 14.97
N LEU A 136 -6.68 -8.54 13.83
CA LEU A 136 -7.25 -8.22 12.51
C LEU A 136 -8.68 -8.77 12.34
N SER A 137 -8.99 -9.95 12.90
CA SER A 137 -10.33 -10.53 12.80
C SER A 137 -11.39 -9.72 13.54
N VAL A 138 -11.01 -9.08 14.64
CA VAL A 138 -11.90 -8.18 15.41
C VAL A 138 -12.18 -6.92 14.61
N VAL A 139 -11.14 -6.28 14.06
CA VAL A 139 -11.28 -5.07 13.21
C VAL A 139 -12.11 -5.38 11.96
N ALA A 140 -11.86 -6.49 11.27
CA ALA A 140 -12.61 -6.90 10.10
C ALA A 140 -14.11 -7.17 10.37
N LYS A 141 -14.46 -7.64 11.57
CA LYS A 141 -15.87 -7.81 11.98
C LYS A 141 -16.57 -6.49 12.23
N LEU A 142 -15.89 -5.53 12.84
CA LEU A 142 -16.47 -4.21 13.09
C LEU A 142 -16.80 -3.50 11.79
N GLU A 143 -15.96 -3.63 10.76
CA GLU A 143 -16.15 -3.01 9.46
C GLU A 143 -17.17 -3.75 8.56
N SER A 144 -17.33 -5.06 8.70
CA SER A 144 -18.31 -5.82 7.90
C SER A 144 -19.76 -5.41 8.18
N ASN A 145 -20.02 -4.87 9.37
CA ASN A 145 -21.32 -4.30 9.72
C ASN A 145 -21.55 -2.89 9.15
N ALA A 146 -20.47 -2.14 8.88
CA ALA A 146 -20.54 -0.82 8.28
C ALA A 146 -20.63 -0.87 6.74
N ASN A 147 -20.14 -1.93 6.09
CA ASN A 147 -19.98 -2.05 4.64
C ASN A 147 -20.99 -3.00 3.95
N LYS A 148 -22.18 -3.20 4.49
CA LYS A 148 -23.24 -3.94 3.77
C LYS A 148 -23.73 -3.25 2.50
N SER A 149 -23.29 -2.02 2.22
CA SER A 149 -23.72 -1.23 1.06
C SER A 149 -22.75 -1.19 -0.13
N LEU A 150 -21.50 -1.68 0.02
CA LEU A 150 -20.53 -1.75 -1.07
C LEU A 150 -20.44 -3.20 -1.58
N ARG A 151 -21.25 -3.55 -2.59
CA ARG A 151 -21.13 -4.84 -3.28
C ARG A 151 -19.83 -4.86 -4.09
N PRO A 152 -19.06 -5.98 -4.05
CA PRO A 152 -17.82 -6.14 -4.85
C PRO A 152 -18.04 -5.98 -6.36
N GLU A 153 -19.27 -6.16 -6.81
CA GLU A 153 -19.68 -6.06 -8.23
C GLU A 153 -19.58 -4.62 -8.79
N ALA A 154 -19.53 -3.60 -7.93
CA ALA A 154 -19.42 -2.21 -8.37
C ALA A 154 -17.98 -1.79 -8.77
N LEU A 155 -16.97 -2.59 -8.45
CA LEU A 155 -15.56 -2.30 -8.75
C LEU A 155 -15.05 -2.98 -10.04
N THR A 156 -15.88 -3.80 -10.70
CA THR A 156 -15.49 -4.52 -11.93
C THR A 156 -15.88 -3.81 -13.22
N THR A 157 -16.58 -2.68 -13.17
CA THR A 157 -17.00 -1.93 -14.36
C THR A 157 -16.52 -0.49 -14.34
N VAL A 158 -15.19 -0.29 -14.34
CA VAL A 158 -14.62 0.95 -14.90
C VAL A 158 -14.03 0.55 -16.25
N GLU A 159 -14.82 0.63 -17.30
CA GLU A 159 -14.29 0.63 -18.66
C GLU A 159 -13.43 1.89 -18.83
N PRO A 160 -12.21 1.79 -19.40
CA PRO A 160 -11.43 2.95 -19.76
C PRO A 160 -12.23 3.70 -20.84
N GLY A 161 -12.65 4.93 -20.53
CA GLY A 161 -13.28 5.80 -21.48
C GLY A 161 -12.39 5.98 -22.71
N GLU A 162 -12.97 5.81 -23.90
CA GLU A 162 -12.34 6.14 -25.17
C GLU A 162 -12.07 7.66 -25.24
N PRO A 163 -11.03 8.06 -26.01
CA PRO A 163 -10.54 9.45 -26.11
C PRO A 163 -11.54 10.44 -26.71
#